data_fe5496a2ab4d662bf57049a2940d8482
#
_entry.id   fe5496a2ab4d662bf57049a2940d8482
#
_cell.length_a   1.000
_cell.length_b   1.000
_cell.length_c   1.000
_cell.angle_alpha   90.00
_cell.angle_beta   90.00
_cell.angle_gamma   90.00
#
_symmetry.space_group_name_H-M   'P 1'
#
loop_
_entity.id
_entity.type
_entity.pdbx_description
1 polymer ?
#
loop_
_entity_poly.entity_id
_entity_poly.type
_entity_poly.pdbx_seq_one_letter_code
_entity_poly.pdbx_strand_id
1 'polypeptide(L)'
;MTMSFINQKLKIYAVAVLGSGMFLACAQTKTTVASKTSKETSQSGKVVPTNLKWSERMMLSEMQRFPEAWMLDFSKSPKWTYPSAIVLDGAEQLYIKTGKQEYYDYISEFGEKLIKEDGTILTYDIEKYNIDMLNSGNVLLYLYEKEKKEKYLKALQTLRLQIDGQPRTNEGSFWHKKIYPYQVWLDGLYMGMPFYTHYTKDFTKGADAAKAYNDIVFQFDSVQKNLLDKKTGLLYHAWDESKKEAWANKETGLSPNFWGRAMGWYGMAMVDVLDYLPENHPGRARIISYIRSYSDAVIKYQDKKSGLWYQVLDKPLANGNYEEATASAMFVYTMIKSVNKGYLPKSYKAAAKKGYDGIIKNLITVDENGVVNLNKCCAVAGLGGKPYRDGSYEYYVNEEIRSNDGKGTGPFILASLEFEK
;
A
#
# COMPACT_ATOMS: atom_id res chain seq x y z
N MET A 1 -60.65 23.67 -14.02
CA MET A 1 -61.34 22.48 -13.49
C MET A 1 -60.44 21.88 -12.42
N THR A 2 -60.78 22.25 -11.22
CA THR A 2 -61.19 21.52 -9.98
C THR A 2 -60.22 20.50 -9.47
N MET A 3 -59.51 20.90 -8.48
CA MET A 3 -59.34 20.45 -7.07
C MET A 3 -59.74 19.02 -6.74
N SER A 4 -58.88 18.26 -6.00
CA SER A 4 -59.31 17.66 -4.76
C SER A 4 -58.11 17.30 -3.86
N PHE A 5 -58.12 17.88 -2.66
CA PHE A 5 -57.31 17.57 -1.49
C PHE A 5 -57.87 16.32 -0.80
N ILE A 6 -57.04 15.43 -0.23
CA ILE A 6 -57.42 14.61 0.93
C ILE A 6 -56.25 14.55 1.92
N ASN A 7 -56.52 15.21 3.06
CA ASN A 7 -55.81 15.07 4.35
C ASN A 7 -56.18 13.72 5.01
N GLN A 8 -55.23 13.05 5.64
CA GLN A 8 -55.55 12.13 6.75
C GLN A 8 -54.58 12.30 7.92
N LYS A 9 -55.26 12.44 9.08
CA LYS A 9 -54.80 12.89 10.39
C LYS A 9 -54.01 11.80 11.18
N LEU A 10 -53.11 12.30 12.01
CA LEU A 10 -52.54 11.66 13.18
C LEU A 10 -53.62 11.04 14.11
N LYS A 11 -53.29 9.90 14.71
CA LYS A 11 -53.88 9.47 15.99
C LYS A 11 -52.75 9.07 16.96
N ILE A 12 -52.68 9.87 18.01
CA ILE A 12 -51.90 9.64 19.25
C ILE A 12 -52.83 8.79 20.16
N TYR A 13 -52.29 7.72 20.74
CA TYR A 13 -52.90 7.07 21.92
C TYR A 13 -51.88 7.10 23.06
N ALA A 14 -52.23 7.90 24.07
CA ALA A 14 -51.66 7.85 25.40
C ALA A 14 -52.51 6.91 26.25
N VAL A 15 -51.91 5.97 26.95
CA VAL A 15 -52.55 5.20 28.04
C VAL A 15 -51.71 5.37 29.29
N ALA A 16 -52.31 6.08 30.25
CA ALA A 16 -51.85 6.13 31.62
C ALA A 16 -52.57 5.03 32.43
N VAL A 17 -51.86 4.28 33.24
CA VAL A 17 -52.43 3.48 34.33
C VAL A 17 -51.66 3.71 35.62
N LEU A 18 -52.44 4.12 36.61
CA LEU A 18 -52.09 4.37 38.00
C LEU A 18 -51.89 3.06 38.78
N GLY A 19 -50.98 3.12 39.66
CA GLY A 19 -50.68 2.58 40.94
C GLY A 19 -51.45 1.47 41.62
N SER A 20 -50.72 0.68 42.38
CA SER A 20 -51.07 0.27 43.75
C SER A 20 -49.86 -0.45 44.34
N GLY A 21 -49.41 0.02 45.48
CA GLY A 21 -48.33 -0.59 46.27
C GLY A 21 -48.86 -1.78 47.10
N MET A 22 -47.99 -2.74 47.32
CA MET A 22 -48.06 -3.64 48.46
C MET A 22 -46.64 -3.97 48.94
N PHE A 23 -46.37 -3.59 50.19
CA PHE A 23 -45.22 -4.04 50.95
C PHE A 23 -45.43 -5.52 51.35
N LEU A 24 -44.43 -6.36 51.16
CA LEU A 24 -44.23 -7.56 51.95
C LEU A 24 -42.72 -7.81 52.13
N ALA A 25 -42.40 -8.09 53.38
CA ALA A 25 -41.05 -8.17 53.90
C ALA A 25 -40.36 -9.53 53.69
N CYS A 26 -39.07 -9.45 53.66
CA CYS A 26 -38.03 -10.39 54.12
C CYS A 26 -38.11 -11.89 53.76
N ALA A 27 -37.09 -12.30 52.98
CA ALA A 27 -36.27 -13.46 53.34
C ALA A 27 -34.92 -13.36 52.61
N GLN A 28 -33.84 -13.14 53.37
CA GLN A 28 -32.47 -13.19 52.89
C GLN A 28 -32.08 -14.65 52.63
N THR A 29 -31.97 -15.05 51.39
CA THR A 29 -31.24 -16.25 51.01
C THR A 29 -29.91 -15.82 50.37
N LYS A 30 -28.82 -16.05 51.08
CA LYS A 30 -27.45 -15.91 50.57
C LYS A 30 -27.25 -16.92 49.47
N THR A 31 -27.38 -16.50 48.21
CA THR A 31 -26.92 -17.27 47.08
C THR A 31 -25.48 -16.84 46.78
N THR A 32 -24.55 -17.72 47.09
CA THR A 32 -23.16 -17.60 46.74
C THR A 32 -23.07 -17.64 45.20
N VAL A 33 -22.89 -16.48 44.54
CA VAL A 33 -22.58 -16.41 43.14
C VAL A 33 -21.11 -16.81 43.03
N ALA A 34 -20.86 -18.02 42.57
CA ALA A 34 -19.56 -18.45 42.12
C ALA A 34 -19.17 -17.59 40.90
N SER A 35 -18.25 -16.67 41.12
CA SER A 35 -17.55 -15.95 40.07
C SER A 35 -16.90 -16.96 39.14
N LYS A 36 -17.50 -17.21 37.99
CA LYS A 36 -16.79 -17.81 36.87
C LYS A 36 -15.78 -16.78 36.36
N THR A 37 -14.58 -16.81 36.90
CA THR A 37 -13.40 -16.25 36.25
C THR A 37 -13.26 -16.94 34.90
N SER A 38 -13.69 -16.27 33.86
CA SER A 38 -13.27 -16.61 32.50
C SER A 38 -11.74 -16.51 32.51
N LYS A 39 -11.07 -17.66 32.45
CA LYS A 39 -9.67 -17.71 32.07
C LYS A 39 -9.60 -17.12 30.68
N GLU A 40 -9.28 -15.83 30.59
CA GLU A 40 -8.59 -15.29 29.41
C GLU A 40 -7.32 -16.10 29.28
N THR A 41 -7.29 -17.03 28.35
CA THR A 41 -6.08 -17.63 27.84
C THR A 41 -5.31 -16.49 27.18
N SER A 42 -4.47 -15.82 27.95
CA SER A 42 -3.37 -15.04 27.40
C SER A 42 -2.53 -16.03 26.56
N GLN A 43 -2.72 -16.03 25.25
CA GLN A 43 -1.66 -16.48 24.36
C GLN A 43 -0.47 -15.56 24.68
N SER A 44 0.49 -16.07 25.44
CA SER A 44 1.77 -15.38 25.62
C SER A 44 2.40 -15.31 24.23
N GLY A 45 2.27 -14.17 23.56
CA GLY A 45 2.88 -13.93 22.25
C GLY A 45 4.38 -14.23 22.37
N LYS A 46 4.94 -14.83 21.34
CA LYS A 46 6.38 -15.05 21.28
C LYS A 46 7.08 -13.70 21.45
N VAL A 47 8.08 -13.63 22.34
CA VAL A 47 8.89 -12.42 22.52
C VAL A 47 9.66 -12.14 21.24
N VAL A 48 9.57 -10.92 20.71
CA VAL A 48 10.40 -10.45 19.60
C VAL A 48 11.74 -9.98 20.16
N PRO A 49 12.87 -10.67 19.85
CA PRO A 49 14.15 -10.33 20.45
C PRO A 49 14.60 -8.91 20.08
N THR A 50 14.97 -8.13 21.08
CA THR A 50 15.34 -6.71 20.88
C THR A 50 16.76 -6.53 20.32
N ASN A 51 17.59 -7.56 20.34
CA ASN A 51 18.94 -7.57 19.77
C ASN A 51 18.97 -7.83 18.24
N LEU A 52 17.83 -8.17 17.64
CA LEU A 52 17.72 -8.31 16.18
C LEU A 52 17.72 -6.96 15.48
N LYS A 53 18.00 -6.96 14.18
CA LYS A 53 17.89 -5.80 13.30
C LYS A 53 16.44 -5.37 13.12
N TRP A 54 16.21 -4.09 12.80
CA TRP A 54 14.87 -3.54 12.66
C TRP A 54 14.04 -4.24 11.58
N SER A 55 14.67 -4.70 10.49
CA SER A 55 14.01 -5.50 9.46
C SER A 55 13.41 -6.78 10.02
N GLU A 56 14.18 -7.56 10.77
CA GLU A 56 13.70 -8.80 11.39
C GLU A 56 12.68 -8.53 12.49
N ARG A 57 12.93 -7.53 13.35
CA ARG A 57 12.01 -7.18 14.43
C ARG A 57 10.63 -6.80 13.91
N MET A 58 10.58 -5.96 12.86
CA MET A 58 9.30 -5.58 12.25
C MET A 58 8.62 -6.77 11.60
N MET A 59 9.34 -7.59 10.83
CA MET A 59 8.76 -8.77 10.17
C MET A 59 8.20 -9.78 11.19
N LEU A 60 8.95 -10.10 12.24
CA LEU A 60 8.47 -10.99 13.31
C LEU A 60 7.25 -10.40 14.02
N SER A 61 7.19 -9.07 14.18
CA SER A 61 6.03 -8.39 14.74
C SER A 61 4.81 -8.49 13.82
N GLU A 62 4.99 -8.41 12.50
CA GLU A 62 3.92 -8.63 11.52
C GLU A 62 3.42 -10.08 11.56
N MET A 63 4.32 -11.06 11.56
CA MET A 63 3.96 -12.48 11.65
C MET A 63 3.26 -12.83 12.97
N GLN A 64 3.57 -12.12 14.06
CA GLN A 64 2.88 -12.30 15.33
C GLN A 64 1.46 -11.69 15.32
N ARG A 65 1.28 -10.51 14.70
CA ARG A 65 -0.02 -9.86 14.53
C ARG A 65 -0.92 -10.62 13.56
N PHE A 66 -0.33 -11.18 12.53
CA PHE A 66 -0.98 -11.84 11.42
C PHE A 66 -0.38 -13.25 11.25
N PRO A 67 -0.78 -14.23 12.08
CA PRO A 67 -0.16 -15.57 12.08
C PRO A 67 -0.25 -16.32 10.75
N GLU A 68 -1.26 -16.04 9.94
CA GLU A 68 -1.38 -16.50 8.56
C GLU A 68 -1.17 -15.31 7.61
N ALA A 69 -0.35 -15.47 6.55
CA ALA A 69 0.06 -14.38 5.67
C ALA A 69 -1.12 -13.68 4.96
N TRP A 70 -2.22 -14.37 4.73
CA TRP A 70 -3.43 -13.77 4.17
C TRP A 70 -4.14 -12.78 5.10
N MET A 71 -3.84 -12.81 6.42
CA MET A 71 -4.39 -11.88 7.40
C MET A 71 -3.74 -10.50 7.34
N LEU A 72 -2.60 -10.37 6.67
CA LEU A 72 -1.94 -9.09 6.45
C LEU A 72 -2.93 -8.04 5.95
N ASP A 73 -2.66 -6.77 6.27
CA ASP A 73 -3.57 -5.63 6.02
C ASP A 73 -4.95 -5.81 6.68
N PHE A 74 -4.98 -6.46 7.86
CA PHE A 74 -6.20 -6.68 8.66
C PHE A 74 -7.31 -7.43 7.90
N SER A 75 -6.93 -8.30 6.98
CA SER A 75 -7.88 -9.12 6.22
C SER A 75 -8.61 -10.09 7.14
N LYS A 76 -9.94 -10.13 7.02
CA LYS A 76 -10.81 -11.02 7.82
C LYS A 76 -11.14 -12.33 7.09
N SER A 77 -10.76 -12.45 5.85
CA SER A 77 -10.89 -13.66 5.04
C SER A 77 -9.79 -13.67 3.96
N PRO A 78 -9.37 -14.86 3.51
CA PRO A 78 -8.37 -14.96 2.44
C PRO A 78 -8.83 -14.21 1.18
N LYS A 79 -8.04 -13.25 0.75
CA LYS A 79 -8.30 -12.48 -0.48
C LYS A 79 -6.99 -12.07 -1.15
N TRP A 80 -7.02 -12.01 -2.48
CA TRP A 80 -5.94 -11.47 -3.28
C TRP A 80 -5.89 -9.96 -3.16
N THR A 81 -4.80 -9.40 -2.60
CA THR A 81 -4.69 -7.96 -2.34
C THR A 81 -3.24 -7.52 -2.25
N TYR A 82 -2.90 -6.34 -2.78
CA TYR A 82 -1.53 -5.83 -2.88
C TYR A 82 -0.84 -5.52 -1.53
N PRO A 83 -1.52 -5.07 -0.46
CA PRO A 83 -0.82 -4.72 0.78
C PRO A 83 -0.11 -5.91 1.42
N SER A 84 -0.67 -7.13 1.28
CA SER A 84 -0.01 -8.34 1.76
C SER A 84 1.32 -8.58 1.02
N ALA A 85 1.32 -8.41 -0.30
CA ALA A 85 2.52 -8.64 -1.11
C ALA A 85 3.69 -7.73 -0.73
N ILE A 86 3.43 -6.49 -0.32
CA ILE A 86 4.48 -5.54 0.06
C ILE A 86 5.22 -6.00 1.33
N VAL A 87 4.50 -6.58 2.28
CA VAL A 87 5.10 -7.17 3.49
C VAL A 87 5.83 -8.46 3.14
N LEU A 88 5.25 -9.27 2.25
CA LEU A 88 5.86 -10.54 1.80
C LEU A 88 7.11 -10.32 0.96
N ASP A 89 7.23 -9.22 0.23
CA ASP A 89 8.49 -8.81 -0.40
C ASP A 89 9.59 -8.58 0.66
N GLY A 90 9.25 -7.94 1.77
CA GLY A 90 10.15 -7.82 2.92
C GLY A 90 10.55 -9.19 3.50
N ALA A 91 9.61 -10.13 3.61
CA ALA A 91 9.89 -11.50 4.07
C ALA A 91 10.81 -12.25 3.08
N GLU A 92 10.61 -12.09 1.77
CA GLU A 92 11.45 -12.64 0.72
C GLU A 92 12.90 -12.17 0.87
N GLN A 93 13.10 -10.85 0.97
CA GLN A 93 14.44 -10.28 1.13
C GLN A 93 15.11 -10.73 2.44
N LEU A 94 14.35 -10.92 3.53
CA LEU A 94 14.83 -11.48 4.78
C LEU A 94 15.24 -12.95 4.63
N TYR A 95 14.44 -13.77 3.95
CA TYR A 95 14.80 -15.15 3.67
C TYR A 95 16.08 -15.23 2.84
N ILE A 96 16.19 -14.46 1.77
CA ILE A 96 17.39 -14.40 0.93
C ILE A 96 18.64 -14.02 1.76
N LYS A 97 18.50 -13.06 2.68
CA LYS A 97 19.60 -12.57 3.52
C LYS A 97 20.00 -13.52 4.65
N THR A 98 19.01 -14.14 5.30
CA THR A 98 19.23 -14.87 6.57
C THR A 98 19.16 -16.39 6.44
N GLY A 99 18.49 -16.90 5.41
CA GLY A 99 18.19 -18.32 5.22
C GLY A 99 17.18 -18.89 6.23
N LYS A 100 16.51 -18.03 7.04
CA LYS A 100 15.57 -18.50 8.06
C LYS A 100 14.27 -18.98 7.41
N GLN A 101 14.00 -20.28 7.53
CA GLN A 101 12.88 -20.95 6.86
C GLN A 101 11.51 -20.36 7.20
N GLU A 102 11.34 -19.81 8.40
CA GLU A 102 10.07 -19.19 8.84
C GLU A 102 9.57 -18.10 7.91
N TYR A 103 10.47 -17.31 7.29
CA TYR A 103 10.07 -16.28 6.33
C TYR A 103 9.58 -16.88 5.01
N TYR A 104 10.23 -17.93 4.53
CA TYR A 104 9.79 -18.66 3.34
C TYR A 104 8.45 -19.34 3.54
N ASP A 105 8.28 -20.03 4.68
CA ASP A 105 7.03 -20.73 5.01
C ASP A 105 5.85 -19.76 5.04
N TYR A 106 6.06 -18.54 5.55
CA TYR A 106 5.06 -17.50 5.58
C TYR A 106 4.68 -17.01 4.17
N ILE A 107 5.65 -16.87 3.27
CA ILE A 107 5.39 -16.53 1.85
C ILE A 107 4.68 -17.69 1.15
N SER A 108 5.14 -18.94 1.35
CA SER A 108 4.56 -20.12 0.71
C SER A 108 3.10 -20.32 1.14
N GLU A 109 2.78 -20.10 2.42
CA GLU A 109 1.41 -20.19 2.94
C GLU A 109 0.45 -19.24 2.19
N PHE A 110 0.88 -18.01 1.88
CA PHE A 110 0.08 -17.08 1.09
C PHE A 110 -0.24 -17.63 -0.30
N GLY A 111 0.75 -18.17 -1.00
CA GLY A 111 0.56 -18.76 -2.32
C GLY A 111 -0.34 -19.99 -2.28
N GLU A 112 -0.11 -20.89 -1.31
CA GLU A 112 -0.92 -22.11 -1.13
C GLU A 112 -2.37 -21.79 -0.82
N LYS A 113 -2.62 -20.77 -0.02
CA LYS A 113 -3.98 -20.36 0.38
C LYS A 113 -4.76 -19.70 -0.73
N LEU A 114 -4.09 -18.90 -1.57
CA LEU A 114 -4.78 -18.04 -2.54
C LEU A 114 -4.79 -18.57 -3.97
N ILE A 115 -3.96 -19.57 -4.29
CA ILE A 115 -3.89 -20.14 -5.64
C ILE A 115 -4.37 -21.59 -5.61
N LYS A 116 -5.47 -21.85 -6.33
CA LYS A 116 -6.01 -23.19 -6.49
C LYS A 116 -5.15 -24.02 -7.44
N GLU A 117 -5.30 -25.34 -7.41
CA GLU A 117 -4.53 -26.27 -8.25
C GLU A 117 -4.72 -26.05 -9.77
N ASP A 118 -5.86 -25.51 -10.16
CA ASP A 118 -6.14 -25.15 -11.56
C ASP A 118 -5.52 -23.79 -11.98
N GLY A 119 -4.89 -23.06 -11.06
CA GLY A 119 -4.32 -21.73 -11.26
C GLY A 119 -5.29 -20.58 -10.98
N THR A 120 -6.52 -20.88 -10.56
CA THR A 120 -7.49 -19.83 -10.18
C THR A 120 -6.97 -19.03 -8.98
N ILE A 121 -6.94 -17.71 -9.09
CA ILE A 121 -6.56 -16.79 -8.02
C ILE A 121 -7.82 -16.43 -7.21
N LEU A 122 -7.81 -16.69 -5.90
CA LEU A 122 -8.96 -16.46 -5.03
C LEU A 122 -9.33 -14.97 -5.00
N THR A 123 -10.61 -14.66 -5.22
CA THR A 123 -11.18 -13.29 -5.24
C THR A 123 -10.69 -12.37 -6.37
N TYR A 124 -9.81 -12.85 -7.22
CA TYR A 124 -9.36 -12.10 -8.40
C TYR A 124 -10.39 -12.19 -9.53
N ASP A 125 -10.55 -11.07 -10.24
CA ASP A 125 -11.45 -10.97 -11.39
C ASP A 125 -10.76 -10.11 -12.47
N ILE A 126 -10.31 -10.75 -13.53
CA ILE A 126 -9.60 -10.10 -14.65
C ILE A 126 -10.45 -9.02 -15.33
N GLU A 127 -11.79 -9.21 -15.40
CA GLU A 127 -12.69 -8.28 -16.08
C GLU A 127 -12.77 -6.90 -15.41
N LYS A 128 -12.31 -6.80 -14.16
CA LYS A 128 -12.20 -5.52 -13.44
C LYS A 128 -11.02 -4.68 -13.91
N TYR A 129 -10.06 -5.29 -14.58
CA TYR A 129 -8.82 -4.62 -15.00
C TYR A 129 -8.30 -3.68 -13.92
N ASN A 130 -8.19 -4.20 -12.69
CA ASN A 130 -7.68 -3.47 -11.54
C ASN A 130 -6.17 -3.69 -11.44
N ILE A 131 -5.38 -2.66 -11.76
CA ILE A 131 -3.93 -2.76 -11.79
C ILE A 131 -3.32 -3.08 -10.42
N ASP A 132 -4.00 -2.72 -9.30
CA ASP A 132 -3.55 -3.05 -7.95
C ASP A 132 -3.35 -4.56 -7.74
N MET A 133 -4.15 -5.37 -8.44
CA MET A 133 -4.13 -6.83 -8.30
C MET A 133 -2.88 -7.49 -8.91
N LEU A 134 -2.12 -6.76 -9.72
CA LEU A 134 -0.91 -7.26 -10.34
C LEU A 134 0.27 -7.33 -9.36
N ASN A 135 0.29 -6.46 -8.34
CA ASN A 135 1.41 -6.35 -7.40
C ASN A 135 1.72 -7.67 -6.70
N SER A 136 0.70 -8.40 -6.23
CA SER A 136 0.88 -9.70 -5.58
C SER A 136 1.42 -10.79 -6.52
N GLY A 137 1.45 -10.54 -7.83
CA GLY A 137 2.10 -11.40 -8.80
C GLY A 137 3.62 -11.53 -8.57
N ASN A 138 4.27 -10.53 -7.94
CA ASN A 138 5.68 -10.60 -7.58
C ASN A 138 5.95 -11.77 -6.60
N VAL A 139 5.07 -11.98 -5.62
CA VAL A 139 5.13 -13.13 -4.70
C VAL A 139 5.04 -14.45 -5.46
N LEU A 140 4.15 -14.53 -6.46
CA LEU A 140 4.04 -15.75 -7.26
C LEU A 140 5.24 -15.98 -8.18
N LEU A 141 5.87 -14.93 -8.70
CA LEU A 141 7.12 -15.06 -9.48
C LEU A 141 8.20 -15.70 -8.62
N TYR A 142 8.36 -15.22 -7.38
CA TYR A 142 9.30 -15.81 -6.43
C TYR A 142 8.97 -17.27 -6.08
N LEU A 143 7.72 -17.57 -5.73
CA LEU A 143 7.29 -18.93 -5.41
C LEU A 143 7.46 -19.87 -6.61
N TYR A 144 7.13 -19.42 -7.82
CA TYR A 144 7.35 -20.22 -9.02
C TYR A 144 8.84 -20.45 -9.30
N GLU A 145 9.70 -19.47 -9.05
CA GLU A 145 11.15 -19.66 -9.16
C GLU A 145 11.64 -20.80 -8.25
N LYS A 146 11.15 -20.85 -7.01
CA LYS A 146 11.56 -21.84 -5.99
C LYS A 146 10.92 -23.21 -6.17
N GLU A 147 9.63 -23.25 -6.45
CA GLU A 147 8.84 -24.48 -6.35
C GLU A 147 8.46 -25.10 -7.70
N LYS A 148 8.46 -24.30 -8.79
CA LYS A 148 8.06 -24.71 -10.14
C LYS A 148 6.65 -25.34 -10.22
N LYS A 149 5.75 -24.99 -9.27
CA LYS A 149 4.37 -25.48 -9.28
C LYS A 149 3.58 -24.91 -10.44
N GLU A 150 2.91 -25.78 -11.19
CA GLU A 150 2.13 -25.43 -12.39
C GLU A 150 0.99 -24.43 -12.06
N LYS A 151 0.39 -24.52 -10.89
CA LYS A 151 -0.64 -23.59 -10.45
C LYS A 151 -0.17 -22.14 -10.40
N TYR A 152 1.07 -21.90 -9.96
CA TYR A 152 1.64 -20.55 -9.93
C TYR A 152 1.90 -20.03 -11.35
N LEU A 153 2.39 -20.88 -12.25
CA LEU A 153 2.59 -20.49 -13.65
C LEU A 153 1.26 -20.08 -14.32
N LYS A 154 0.20 -20.84 -14.13
CA LYS A 154 -1.14 -20.51 -14.68
C LYS A 154 -1.68 -19.19 -14.11
N ALA A 155 -1.53 -18.97 -12.81
CA ALA A 155 -1.90 -17.72 -12.17
C ALA A 155 -1.10 -16.52 -12.72
N LEU A 156 0.22 -16.68 -12.89
CA LEU A 156 1.10 -15.67 -13.49
C LEU A 156 0.69 -15.34 -14.93
N GLN A 157 0.34 -16.36 -15.74
CA GLN A 157 -0.17 -16.16 -17.10
C GLN A 157 -1.49 -15.37 -17.10
N THR A 158 -2.38 -15.65 -16.16
CA THR A 158 -3.64 -14.89 -16.00
C THR A 158 -3.38 -13.43 -15.66
N LEU A 159 -2.45 -13.13 -14.75
CA LEU A 159 -2.06 -11.75 -14.42
C LEU A 159 -1.40 -11.06 -15.63
N ARG A 160 -0.61 -11.79 -16.41
CA ARG A 160 0.00 -11.27 -17.64
C ARG A 160 -1.05 -10.93 -18.70
N LEU A 161 -2.09 -11.75 -18.87
CA LEU A 161 -3.22 -11.48 -19.76
C LEU A 161 -3.96 -10.20 -19.36
N GLN A 162 -4.07 -9.89 -18.04
CA GLN A 162 -4.63 -8.60 -17.62
C GLN A 162 -3.82 -7.44 -18.20
N ILE A 163 -2.49 -7.48 -18.15
CA ILE A 163 -1.63 -6.41 -18.69
C ILE A 163 -1.90 -6.22 -20.19
N ASP A 164 -2.01 -7.32 -20.95
CA ASP A 164 -2.27 -7.26 -22.38
C ASP A 164 -3.61 -6.60 -22.72
N GLY A 165 -4.64 -6.86 -21.90
CA GLY A 165 -5.98 -6.31 -22.05
C GLY A 165 -6.23 -5.03 -21.24
N GLN A 166 -5.27 -4.55 -20.44
CA GLN A 166 -5.48 -3.36 -19.57
C GLN A 166 -5.89 -2.16 -20.42
N PRO A 167 -7.05 -1.52 -20.14
CA PRO A 167 -7.48 -0.33 -20.86
C PRO A 167 -6.43 0.78 -20.78
N ARG A 168 -6.36 1.59 -21.84
CA ARG A 168 -5.37 2.67 -21.96
C ARG A 168 -6.02 4.01 -22.29
N THR A 169 -5.36 5.07 -21.88
CA THR A 169 -5.63 6.43 -22.35
C THR A 169 -5.37 6.54 -23.85
N ASN A 170 -5.81 7.62 -24.46
CA ASN A 170 -5.52 7.89 -25.88
C ASN A 170 -4.01 8.03 -26.14
N GLU A 171 -3.25 8.49 -25.14
CA GLU A 171 -1.78 8.55 -25.20
C GLU A 171 -1.10 7.18 -24.99
N GLY A 172 -1.81 6.15 -24.51
CA GLY A 172 -1.30 4.79 -24.33
C GLY A 172 -0.98 4.39 -22.89
N SER A 173 -1.17 5.28 -21.90
CA SER A 173 -0.97 4.94 -20.49
C SER A 173 -2.06 4.01 -19.96
N PHE A 174 -1.70 3.12 -19.05
CA PHE A 174 -2.69 2.24 -18.42
C PHE A 174 -3.70 3.02 -17.56
N TRP A 175 -4.98 2.71 -17.70
CA TRP A 175 -5.96 3.12 -16.70
C TRP A 175 -5.66 2.41 -15.39
N HIS A 176 -5.81 3.13 -14.29
CA HIS A 176 -5.62 2.53 -12.99
C HIS A 176 -6.60 1.37 -12.71
N LYS A 177 -7.87 1.54 -13.11
CA LYS A 177 -8.92 0.51 -13.05
C LYS A 177 -9.96 0.75 -14.16
N LYS A 178 -10.61 -0.30 -14.62
CA LYS A 178 -11.70 -0.18 -15.60
C LYS A 178 -12.83 0.76 -15.12
N ILE A 179 -13.09 0.79 -13.80
CA ILE A 179 -14.08 1.69 -13.19
C ILE A 179 -13.64 3.15 -13.11
N TYR A 180 -12.38 3.45 -13.44
CA TYR A 180 -11.77 4.78 -13.48
C TYR A 180 -11.24 5.05 -14.89
N PRO A 181 -12.13 5.22 -15.89
CA PRO A 181 -11.70 5.34 -17.28
C PRO A 181 -10.84 6.59 -17.49
N TYR A 182 -9.80 6.45 -18.32
CA TYR A 182 -8.83 7.50 -18.67
C TYR A 182 -8.00 8.04 -17.50
N GLN A 183 -8.02 7.40 -16.32
CA GLN A 183 -7.28 7.85 -15.15
C GLN A 183 -5.95 7.11 -15.00
N VAL A 184 -4.87 7.86 -14.88
CA VAL A 184 -3.52 7.40 -14.55
C VAL A 184 -3.18 7.87 -13.14
N TRP A 185 -2.89 6.94 -12.23
CA TRP A 185 -2.51 7.22 -10.85
C TRP A 185 -1.07 6.79 -10.62
N LEU A 186 -0.32 7.53 -9.79
CA LEU A 186 1.05 7.18 -9.42
C LEU A 186 1.13 5.77 -8.82
N ASP A 187 0.13 5.40 -8.05
CA ASP A 187 -0.03 4.08 -7.43
C ASP A 187 0.09 2.95 -8.45
N GLY A 188 -0.54 3.11 -9.63
CA GLY A 188 -0.55 2.13 -10.69
C GLY A 188 0.84 1.77 -11.20
N LEU A 189 1.81 2.68 -11.11
CA LEU A 189 3.19 2.38 -11.52
C LEU A 189 3.81 1.31 -10.62
N TYR A 190 3.65 1.41 -9.30
CA TYR A 190 4.14 0.38 -8.38
C TYR A 190 3.32 -0.90 -8.46
N MET A 191 2.01 -0.76 -8.61
CA MET A 191 1.12 -1.92 -8.64
C MET A 191 1.37 -2.83 -9.85
N GLY A 192 1.70 -2.26 -11.02
CA GLY A 192 1.84 -3.01 -12.24
C GLY A 192 3.26 -3.18 -12.78
N MET A 193 4.10 -2.16 -12.69
CA MET A 193 5.36 -2.15 -13.47
C MET A 193 6.44 -3.09 -12.92
N PRO A 194 6.67 -3.25 -11.61
CA PRO A 194 7.60 -4.26 -11.11
C PRO A 194 7.22 -5.67 -11.57
N PHE A 195 5.97 -6.07 -11.41
CA PHE A 195 5.48 -7.36 -11.90
C PHE A 195 5.66 -7.51 -13.41
N TYR A 196 5.24 -6.51 -14.19
CA TYR A 196 5.37 -6.55 -15.65
C TYR A 196 6.82 -6.71 -16.10
N THR A 197 7.74 -6.00 -15.44
CA THR A 197 9.17 -6.05 -15.79
C THR A 197 9.79 -7.38 -15.41
N HIS A 198 9.50 -7.89 -14.21
CA HIS A 198 10.00 -9.16 -13.72
C HIS A 198 9.46 -10.33 -14.57
N TYR A 199 8.14 -10.36 -14.83
CA TYR A 199 7.56 -11.36 -15.73
C TYR A 199 8.18 -11.31 -17.13
N THR A 200 8.40 -10.12 -17.68
CA THR A 200 9.03 -9.95 -18.99
C THR A 200 10.42 -10.54 -19.03
N LYS A 201 11.24 -10.30 -18.00
CA LYS A 201 12.59 -10.84 -17.88
C LYS A 201 12.59 -12.36 -17.92
N ASP A 202 11.68 -13.01 -17.20
CA ASP A 202 11.70 -14.45 -16.99
C ASP A 202 10.99 -15.23 -18.09
N PHE A 203 9.92 -14.70 -18.66
CA PHE A 203 9.02 -15.44 -19.55
C PHE A 203 8.89 -14.87 -20.97
N THR A 204 9.40 -13.67 -21.25
CA THR A 204 9.24 -13.06 -22.57
C THR A 204 10.60 -12.93 -23.26
N LYS A 205 10.66 -13.12 -24.58
CA LYS A 205 11.93 -13.10 -25.32
C LYS A 205 11.81 -12.32 -26.63
N GLY A 206 12.96 -11.95 -27.19
CA GLY A 206 13.06 -11.35 -28.51
C GLY A 206 12.31 -10.02 -28.63
N ALA A 207 11.60 -9.85 -29.76
CA ALA A 207 10.88 -8.62 -30.07
C ALA A 207 9.75 -8.30 -29.06
N ASP A 208 9.08 -9.31 -28.53
CA ASP A 208 8.01 -9.12 -27.55
C ASP A 208 8.56 -8.61 -26.21
N ALA A 209 9.71 -9.08 -25.76
CA ALA A 209 10.39 -8.55 -24.59
C ALA A 209 10.80 -7.09 -24.80
N ALA A 210 11.37 -6.77 -25.96
CA ALA A 210 11.74 -5.39 -26.30
C ALA A 210 10.51 -4.46 -26.32
N LYS A 211 9.39 -4.90 -26.89
CA LYS A 211 8.13 -4.16 -26.87
C LYS A 211 7.62 -3.94 -25.44
N ALA A 212 7.65 -4.97 -24.58
CA ALA A 212 7.23 -4.87 -23.21
C ALA A 212 8.10 -3.90 -22.40
N TYR A 213 9.43 -3.97 -22.52
CA TYR A 213 10.33 -3.03 -21.84
C TYR A 213 10.14 -1.59 -22.31
N ASN A 214 9.91 -1.38 -23.62
CA ASN A 214 9.60 -0.04 -24.14
C ASN A 214 8.28 0.49 -23.58
N ASP A 215 7.25 -0.35 -23.47
CA ASP A 215 5.96 0.02 -22.87
C ASP A 215 6.12 0.38 -21.38
N ILE A 216 6.87 -0.42 -20.61
CA ILE A 216 7.16 -0.14 -19.21
C ILE A 216 7.82 1.24 -19.05
N VAL A 217 8.87 1.53 -19.83
CA VAL A 217 9.53 2.83 -19.80
C VAL A 217 8.58 3.96 -20.21
N PHE A 218 7.74 3.72 -21.22
CA PHE A 218 6.73 4.68 -21.66
C PHE A 218 5.75 5.05 -20.53
N GLN A 219 5.34 4.11 -19.65
CA GLN A 219 4.47 4.42 -18.51
C GLN A 219 5.12 5.45 -17.57
N PHE A 220 6.43 5.35 -17.31
CA PHE A 220 7.16 6.34 -16.52
C PHE A 220 7.32 7.68 -17.26
N ASP A 221 7.61 7.65 -18.57
CA ASP A 221 7.73 8.85 -19.40
C ASP A 221 6.41 9.63 -19.43
N SER A 222 5.27 8.93 -19.54
CA SER A 222 3.94 9.52 -19.53
C SER A 222 3.61 10.18 -18.19
N VAL A 223 3.95 9.54 -17.06
CA VAL A 223 3.78 10.13 -15.74
C VAL A 223 4.62 11.40 -15.59
N GLN A 224 5.87 11.39 -16.02
CA GLN A 224 6.72 12.60 -15.99
C GLN A 224 6.16 13.72 -16.87
N LYS A 225 5.59 13.37 -18.02
CA LYS A 225 5.00 14.36 -18.94
C LYS A 225 3.75 15.01 -18.34
N ASN A 226 2.85 14.19 -17.76
CA ASN A 226 1.48 14.61 -17.47
C ASN A 226 1.24 14.98 -16.00
N LEU A 227 1.99 14.40 -15.03
CA LEU A 227 1.74 14.57 -13.60
C LEU A 227 2.77 15.46 -12.88
N LEU A 228 3.92 15.76 -13.50
CA LEU A 228 4.97 16.55 -12.86
C LEU A 228 4.58 18.04 -12.76
N ASP A 229 4.59 18.58 -11.55
CA ASP A 229 4.61 20.02 -11.33
C ASP A 229 6.04 20.57 -11.41
N LYS A 230 6.32 21.30 -12.47
CA LYS A 230 7.66 21.87 -12.73
C LYS A 230 8.10 22.91 -11.68
N LYS A 231 7.16 23.51 -10.93
CA LYS A 231 7.46 24.50 -9.90
C LYS A 231 7.97 23.87 -8.62
N THR A 232 7.36 22.78 -8.19
CA THR A 232 7.71 22.09 -6.95
C THR A 232 8.67 20.92 -7.17
N GLY A 233 8.62 20.29 -8.33
CA GLY A 233 9.26 19.02 -8.65
C GLY A 233 8.48 17.80 -8.15
N LEU A 234 7.32 18.00 -7.50
CA LEU A 234 6.45 16.94 -7.04
C LEU A 234 5.53 16.47 -8.18
N LEU A 235 4.98 15.26 -8.04
CA LEU A 235 3.97 14.74 -8.96
C LEU A 235 2.61 14.71 -8.27
N TYR A 236 1.56 15.11 -8.99
CA TYR A 236 0.19 14.99 -8.54
C TYR A 236 -0.21 13.52 -8.36
N HIS A 237 -1.17 13.24 -7.48
CA HIS A 237 -1.61 11.87 -7.21
C HIS A 237 -2.09 11.16 -8.49
N ALA A 238 -2.88 11.85 -9.30
CA ALA A 238 -3.44 11.29 -10.52
C ALA A 238 -3.70 12.36 -11.61
N TRP A 239 -3.89 11.84 -12.83
CA TRP A 239 -4.29 12.57 -14.03
C TRP A 239 -5.48 11.88 -14.70
N ASP A 240 -6.52 12.63 -14.98
CA ASP A 240 -7.65 12.21 -15.82
C ASP A 240 -7.48 12.83 -17.21
N GLU A 241 -7.08 12.04 -18.20
CA GLU A 241 -6.93 12.50 -19.59
C GLU A 241 -8.23 13.08 -20.14
N SER A 242 -9.37 12.53 -19.73
CA SER A 242 -10.69 12.99 -20.18
C SER A 242 -11.12 14.33 -19.56
N LYS A 243 -10.53 14.71 -18.41
CA LYS A 243 -10.86 15.91 -17.61
C LYS A 243 -12.32 15.95 -17.13
N LYS A 244 -13.01 14.81 -17.15
CA LYS A 244 -14.45 14.72 -16.84
C LYS A 244 -14.70 14.51 -15.35
N GLU A 245 -13.78 13.86 -14.65
CA GLU A 245 -13.91 13.61 -13.21
C GLU A 245 -14.05 14.92 -12.43
N ALA A 246 -14.88 14.89 -11.38
CA ALA A 246 -15.14 16.10 -10.60
C ALA A 246 -13.89 16.58 -9.85
N TRP A 247 -13.02 15.65 -9.41
CA TRP A 247 -11.75 15.96 -8.76
C TRP A 247 -10.70 16.54 -9.73
N ALA A 248 -10.84 16.31 -11.03
CA ALA A 248 -9.85 16.71 -12.01
C ALA A 248 -9.96 18.19 -12.39
N ASN A 249 -8.84 18.88 -12.45
CA ASN A 249 -8.75 20.22 -13.01
C ASN A 249 -9.22 20.19 -14.46
N LYS A 250 -10.12 21.10 -14.83
CA LYS A 250 -10.80 21.08 -16.15
C LYS A 250 -9.90 21.48 -17.32
N GLU A 251 -8.75 22.10 -17.04
CA GLU A 251 -7.77 22.47 -18.07
C GLU A 251 -6.66 21.42 -18.19
N THR A 252 -6.15 20.94 -17.05
CA THR A 252 -4.98 20.04 -17.03
C THR A 252 -5.32 18.57 -16.83
N GLY A 253 -6.46 18.25 -16.19
CA GLY A 253 -6.82 16.89 -15.78
C GLY A 253 -6.17 16.44 -14.47
N LEU A 254 -5.36 17.27 -13.81
CA LEU A 254 -4.60 16.92 -12.63
C LEU A 254 -5.47 16.92 -11.36
N SER A 255 -5.14 16.04 -10.42
CA SER A 255 -5.68 16.05 -9.05
C SER A 255 -5.16 17.27 -8.27
N PRO A 256 -5.86 17.71 -7.18
CA PRO A 256 -5.53 19.01 -6.58
C PRO A 256 -4.31 19.03 -5.64
N ASN A 257 -3.83 17.88 -5.13
CA ASN A 257 -2.80 17.84 -4.10
C ASN A 257 -1.69 16.80 -4.38
N PHE A 258 -0.55 16.99 -3.71
CA PHE A 258 0.60 16.07 -3.73
C PHE A 258 0.50 15.13 -2.53
N TRP A 259 -0.13 13.97 -2.70
CA TRP A 259 -0.24 12.97 -1.65
C TRP A 259 1.07 12.20 -1.46
N GLY A 260 1.58 12.19 -0.23
CA GLY A 260 2.89 11.61 0.08
C GLY A 260 3.02 10.15 -0.33
N ARG A 261 2.01 9.31 -0.04
CA ARG A 261 2.07 7.87 -0.38
C ARG A 261 2.03 7.62 -1.89
N ALA A 262 1.28 8.38 -2.67
CA ALA A 262 1.30 8.25 -4.12
C ALA A 262 2.68 8.54 -4.69
N MET A 263 3.33 9.62 -4.22
CA MET A 263 4.73 9.89 -4.50
C MET A 263 5.65 8.73 -4.07
N GLY A 264 5.40 8.14 -2.89
CA GLY A 264 6.15 6.99 -2.40
C GLY A 264 6.05 5.78 -3.33
N TRP A 265 4.86 5.44 -3.79
CA TRP A 265 4.66 4.37 -4.76
C TRP A 265 5.46 4.59 -6.04
N TYR A 266 5.41 5.79 -6.58
CA TYR A 266 6.16 6.12 -7.78
C TYR A 266 7.68 5.96 -7.59
N GLY A 267 8.21 6.39 -6.44
CA GLY A 267 9.61 6.21 -6.07
C GLY A 267 10.02 4.74 -6.01
N MET A 268 9.24 3.91 -5.29
CA MET A 268 9.47 2.47 -5.20
C MET A 268 9.40 1.80 -6.57
N ALA A 269 8.40 2.14 -7.40
CA ALA A 269 8.27 1.59 -8.75
C ALA A 269 9.54 1.79 -9.59
N MET A 270 10.13 2.99 -9.55
CA MET A 270 11.32 3.30 -10.32
C MET A 270 12.52 2.43 -9.93
N VAL A 271 12.77 2.26 -8.64
CA VAL A 271 13.94 1.50 -8.17
C VAL A 271 13.77 -0.01 -8.33
N ASP A 272 12.52 -0.52 -8.20
CA ASP A 272 12.25 -1.95 -8.28
C ASP A 272 12.21 -2.44 -9.74
N VAL A 273 11.68 -1.64 -10.66
CA VAL A 273 11.74 -1.93 -12.10
C VAL A 273 13.18 -2.05 -12.59
N LEU A 274 14.11 -1.25 -12.06
CA LEU A 274 15.51 -1.29 -12.45
C LEU A 274 16.24 -2.57 -12.02
N ASP A 275 15.70 -3.39 -11.15
CA ASP A 275 16.26 -4.71 -10.83
C ASP A 275 16.06 -5.72 -11.97
N TYR A 276 15.07 -5.50 -12.84
CA TYR A 276 14.68 -6.42 -13.91
C TYR A 276 14.79 -5.84 -15.32
N LEU A 277 14.79 -4.52 -15.46
CA LEU A 277 15.00 -3.87 -16.75
C LEU A 277 16.46 -4.09 -17.22
N PRO A 278 16.69 -4.59 -18.44
CA PRO A 278 18.05 -4.87 -18.93
C PRO A 278 18.99 -3.68 -18.79
N GLU A 279 20.24 -3.93 -18.38
CA GLU A 279 21.24 -2.88 -18.15
C GLU A 279 21.52 -2.03 -19.40
N ASN A 280 21.48 -2.65 -20.57
CA ASN A 280 21.68 -1.98 -21.86
C ASN A 280 20.42 -1.34 -22.45
N HIS A 281 19.27 -1.39 -21.75
CA HIS A 281 18.04 -0.79 -22.27
C HIS A 281 18.14 0.74 -22.25
N PRO A 282 17.88 1.46 -23.38
CA PRO A 282 18.09 2.92 -23.47
C PRO A 282 17.21 3.73 -22.51
N GLY A 283 16.05 3.18 -22.10
CA GLY A 283 15.16 3.81 -21.12
C GLY A 283 15.67 3.78 -19.68
N ARG A 284 16.68 2.95 -19.38
CA ARG A 284 17.24 2.83 -18.02
C ARG A 284 17.82 4.15 -17.53
N ALA A 285 18.60 4.83 -18.35
CA ALA A 285 19.18 6.13 -18.02
C ALA A 285 18.11 7.21 -17.75
N ARG A 286 16.96 7.15 -18.46
CA ARG A 286 15.83 8.06 -18.19
C ARG A 286 15.20 7.80 -16.83
N ILE A 287 14.89 6.55 -16.48
CA ILE A 287 14.35 6.22 -15.16
C ILE A 287 15.31 6.65 -14.05
N ILE A 288 16.62 6.45 -14.21
CA ILE A 288 17.64 6.94 -13.25
C ILE A 288 17.61 8.46 -13.15
N SER A 289 17.43 9.19 -14.27
CA SER A 289 17.30 10.65 -14.23
C SER A 289 16.02 11.10 -13.49
N TYR A 290 14.92 10.35 -13.63
CA TYR A 290 13.68 10.59 -12.89
C TYR A 290 13.85 10.33 -11.39
N ILE A 291 14.57 9.27 -10.99
CA ILE A 291 14.92 9.01 -9.59
C ILE A 291 15.69 10.20 -8.99
N ARG A 292 16.61 10.81 -9.74
CA ARG A 292 17.37 11.96 -9.25
C ARG A 292 16.48 13.17 -9.01
N SER A 293 15.74 13.62 -10.03
CA SER A 293 14.83 14.77 -9.89
C SER A 293 13.75 14.56 -8.83
N TYR A 294 13.21 13.36 -8.74
CA TYR A 294 12.28 12.93 -7.69
C TYR A 294 12.92 13.06 -6.29
N SER A 295 14.12 12.52 -6.11
CA SER A 295 14.80 12.55 -4.80
C SER A 295 15.15 13.97 -4.38
N ASP A 296 15.56 14.85 -5.31
CA ASP A 296 15.79 16.26 -5.04
C ASP A 296 14.52 16.96 -4.55
N ALA A 297 13.38 16.69 -5.20
CA ALA A 297 12.09 17.23 -4.79
C ALA A 297 11.65 16.69 -3.41
N VAL A 298 11.77 15.39 -3.20
CA VAL A 298 11.41 14.75 -1.91
C VAL A 298 12.25 15.33 -0.76
N ILE A 299 13.56 15.48 -0.93
CA ILE A 299 14.46 16.07 0.08
C ILE A 299 14.08 17.52 0.40
N LYS A 300 13.66 18.30 -0.58
CA LYS A 300 13.21 19.68 -0.36
C LYS A 300 12.04 19.80 0.62
N TYR A 301 11.17 18.79 0.64
CA TYR A 301 10.00 18.74 1.51
C TYR A 301 10.19 17.87 2.76
N GLN A 302 11.40 17.39 3.01
CA GLN A 302 11.73 16.69 4.25
C GLN A 302 11.73 17.65 5.44
N ASP A 303 10.99 17.33 6.49
CA ASP A 303 10.99 18.13 7.72
C ASP A 303 12.41 18.22 8.32
N LYS A 304 12.84 19.44 8.62
CA LYS A 304 14.21 19.69 9.09
C LYS A 304 14.47 19.16 10.48
N LYS A 305 13.43 19.07 11.33
CA LYS A 305 13.54 18.65 12.73
C LYS A 305 13.39 17.14 12.89
N SER A 306 12.30 16.59 12.38
CA SER A 306 11.98 15.18 12.51
C SER A 306 12.66 14.29 11.47
N GLY A 307 12.93 14.82 10.27
CA GLY A 307 13.41 14.07 9.12
C GLY A 307 12.31 13.34 8.34
N LEU A 308 11.05 13.51 8.72
CA LEU A 308 9.88 12.84 8.15
C LEU A 308 9.21 13.67 7.04
N TRP A 309 8.17 13.12 6.45
CA TRP A 309 7.36 13.79 5.43
C TRP A 309 5.88 13.77 5.82
N TYR A 310 5.18 14.81 5.40
CA TYR A 310 3.78 15.03 5.70
C TYR A 310 2.85 14.29 4.72
N GLN A 311 1.62 14.03 5.16
CA GLN A 311 0.56 13.41 4.36
C GLN A 311 0.33 14.16 3.03
N VAL A 312 0.24 15.50 3.08
CA VAL A 312 0.24 16.39 1.90
C VAL A 312 1.57 17.16 1.90
N LEU A 313 2.44 16.85 0.94
CA LEU A 313 3.86 17.16 1.01
C LEU A 313 4.20 18.66 1.05
N ASP A 314 3.52 19.46 0.27
CA ASP A 314 3.81 20.89 0.08
C ASP A 314 3.12 21.80 1.11
N LYS A 315 2.42 21.21 2.09
CA LYS A 315 1.64 21.93 3.11
C LYS A 315 1.98 21.53 4.55
N PRO A 316 3.26 21.50 4.95
CA PRO A 316 3.68 20.89 6.21
C PRO A 316 3.06 21.53 7.46
N LEU A 317 2.75 22.83 7.42
CA LEU A 317 2.20 23.57 8.57
C LEU A 317 0.67 23.78 8.48
N ALA A 318 0.01 23.23 7.49
CA ALA A 318 -1.43 23.37 7.34
C ALA A 318 -2.17 22.57 8.43
N ASN A 319 -3.30 23.11 8.88
CA ASN A 319 -4.09 22.50 9.95
C ASN A 319 -4.53 21.07 9.59
N GLY A 320 -4.31 20.15 10.52
CA GLY A 320 -4.66 18.73 10.36
C GLY A 320 -3.63 17.89 9.60
N ASN A 321 -2.61 18.50 8.95
CA ASN A 321 -1.56 17.72 8.30
C ASN A 321 -0.65 17.06 9.35
N TYR A 322 -0.16 15.87 9.04
CA TYR A 322 0.65 15.09 9.96
C TYR A 322 1.81 14.40 9.25
N GLU A 323 2.86 14.08 9.99
CA GLU A 323 3.98 13.27 9.55
C GLU A 323 3.50 11.83 9.32
N GLU A 324 3.56 11.38 8.08
CA GLU A 324 2.93 10.15 7.63
C GLU A 324 3.99 9.04 7.45
N ALA A 325 3.73 7.89 8.07
CA ALA A 325 4.71 6.80 8.17
C ALA A 325 4.96 6.10 6.85
N THR A 326 3.90 5.83 6.06
CA THR A 326 4.04 5.02 4.85
C THR A 326 4.85 5.75 3.79
N ALA A 327 4.51 7.01 3.52
CA ALA A 327 5.27 7.85 2.61
C ALA A 327 6.73 8.01 3.05
N SER A 328 6.95 8.24 4.35
CA SER A 328 8.30 8.37 4.90
C SER A 328 9.13 7.11 4.70
N ALA A 329 8.57 5.92 4.95
CA ALA A 329 9.26 4.65 4.74
C ALA A 329 9.58 4.41 3.26
N MET A 330 8.64 4.71 2.35
CA MET A 330 8.81 4.57 0.90
C MET A 330 9.90 5.52 0.35
N PHE A 331 9.92 6.76 0.81
CA PHE A 331 10.96 7.73 0.40
C PHE A 331 12.35 7.31 0.88
N VAL A 332 12.43 6.84 2.12
CA VAL A 332 13.68 6.30 2.68
C VAL A 332 14.15 5.10 1.86
N TYR A 333 13.27 4.12 1.61
CA TYR A 333 13.61 2.95 0.79
C TYR A 333 14.10 3.34 -0.60
N THR A 334 13.35 4.19 -1.30
CA THR A 334 13.70 4.65 -2.65
C THR A 334 15.10 5.27 -2.68
N MET A 335 15.39 6.19 -1.76
CA MET A 335 16.68 6.87 -1.73
C MET A 335 17.83 5.93 -1.36
N ILE A 336 17.68 5.13 -0.30
CA ILE A 336 18.79 4.28 0.15
C ILE A 336 19.08 3.15 -0.84
N LYS A 337 18.06 2.51 -1.43
CA LYS A 337 18.25 1.52 -2.49
C LYS A 337 18.92 2.15 -3.71
N SER A 338 18.50 3.35 -4.11
CA SER A 338 19.11 4.06 -5.22
C SER A 338 20.60 4.38 -4.98
N VAL A 339 20.98 4.73 -3.76
CA VAL A 339 22.39 4.96 -3.39
C VAL A 339 23.18 3.64 -3.44
N ASN A 340 22.64 2.57 -2.87
CA ASN A 340 23.29 1.26 -2.82
C ASN A 340 23.49 0.66 -4.22
N LYS A 341 22.55 0.92 -5.14
CA LYS A 341 22.61 0.50 -6.55
C LYS A 341 23.44 1.45 -7.44
N GLY A 342 23.93 2.55 -6.90
CA GLY A 342 24.70 3.53 -7.67
C GLY A 342 23.89 4.45 -8.59
N TYR A 343 22.56 4.48 -8.45
CA TYR A 343 21.68 5.39 -9.23
C TYR A 343 21.73 6.82 -8.70
N LEU A 344 21.97 6.98 -7.39
CA LEU A 344 22.17 8.25 -6.72
C LEU A 344 23.58 8.34 -6.11
N PRO A 345 24.18 9.54 -6.09
CA PRO A 345 25.40 9.80 -5.35
C PRO A 345 25.27 9.48 -3.85
N LYS A 346 26.39 9.14 -3.20
CA LYS A 346 26.43 8.83 -1.75
C LYS A 346 25.92 9.96 -0.86
N SER A 347 25.92 11.22 -1.31
CA SER A 347 25.42 12.38 -0.59
C SER A 347 23.92 12.25 -0.21
N TYR A 348 23.13 11.55 -1.01
CA TYR A 348 21.69 11.30 -0.71
C TYR A 348 21.48 10.38 0.50
N LYS A 349 22.49 9.58 0.90
CA LYS A 349 22.41 8.72 2.08
C LYS A 349 22.11 9.48 3.36
N ALA A 350 22.57 10.73 3.47
CA ALA A 350 22.34 11.55 4.65
C ALA A 350 20.85 11.88 4.85
N ALA A 351 20.14 12.23 3.78
CA ALA A 351 18.70 12.50 3.83
C ALA A 351 17.90 11.21 4.10
N ALA A 352 18.25 10.11 3.42
CA ALA A 352 17.63 8.80 3.69
C ALA A 352 17.82 8.36 5.14
N LYS A 353 19.05 8.51 5.70
CA LYS A 353 19.33 8.17 7.08
C LYS A 353 18.55 9.02 8.07
N LYS A 354 18.48 10.33 7.82
CA LYS A 354 17.69 11.25 8.64
C LYS A 354 16.22 10.83 8.69
N GLY A 355 15.63 10.46 7.55
CA GLY A 355 14.27 9.94 7.48
C GLY A 355 14.10 8.63 8.24
N TYR A 356 15.03 7.70 8.07
CA TYR A 356 15.02 6.41 8.76
C TYR A 356 15.10 6.57 10.29
N ASP A 357 16.05 7.39 10.77
CA ASP A 357 16.17 7.69 12.20
C ASP A 357 14.91 8.40 12.73
N GLY A 358 14.31 9.27 11.90
CA GLY A 358 13.05 9.96 12.21
C GLY A 358 11.89 8.99 12.41
N ILE A 359 11.76 7.99 11.54
CA ILE A 359 10.75 6.92 11.67
C ILE A 359 10.95 6.17 12.99
N ILE A 360 12.17 5.70 13.24
CA ILE A 360 12.47 4.94 14.47
C ILE A 360 12.18 5.75 15.72
N LYS A 361 12.57 7.02 15.73
CA LYS A 361 12.44 7.88 16.91
C LYS A 361 11.01 8.35 17.19
N ASN A 362 10.24 8.68 16.13
CA ASN A 362 8.99 9.41 16.27
C ASN A 362 7.74 8.59 15.95
N LEU A 363 7.89 7.50 15.16
CA LEU A 363 6.76 6.73 14.66
C LEU A 363 6.76 5.26 15.12
N ILE A 364 7.87 4.76 15.67
CA ILE A 364 7.93 3.40 16.21
C ILE A 364 7.70 3.43 17.72
N THR A 365 6.88 2.50 18.20
CA THR A 365 6.77 2.10 19.60
C THR A 365 7.05 0.61 19.73
N VAL A 366 7.62 0.19 20.85
CA VAL A 366 7.92 -1.20 21.15
C VAL A 366 7.24 -1.55 22.46
N ASP A 367 6.49 -2.63 22.51
CA ASP A 367 5.82 -3.11 23.72
C ASP A 367 6.76 -3.93 24.62
N GLU A 368 6.22 -4.40 25.75
CA GLU A 368 6.95 -5.21 26.73
C GLU A 368 7.45 -6.57 26.21
N ASN A 369 6.80 -7.10 25.17
CA ASN A 369 7.17 -8.33 24.49
C ASN A 369 8.14 -8.08 23.31
N GLY A 370 8.59 -6.85 23.11
CA GLY A 370 9.49 -6.47 22.03
C GLY A 370 8.80 -6.26 20.67
N VAL A 371 7.47 -6.37 20.62
CA VAL A 371 6.69 -6.19 19.38
C VAL A 371 6.77 -4.75 18.91
N VAL A 372 7.15 -4.58 17.67
CA VAL A 372 7.36 -3.26 17.05
C VAL A 372 6.07 -2.79 16.40
N ASN A 373 5.64 -1.57 16.72
CA ASN A 373 4.49 -0.92 16.10
C ASN A 373 4.94 0.29 15.31
N LEU A 374 4.51 0.39 14.05
CA LEU A 374 4.67 1.56 13.19
C LEU A 374 3.38 2.38 13.24
N ASN A 375 3.45 3.57 13.79
CA ASN A 375 2.30 4.44 14.03
C ASN A 375 2.15 5.50 12.94
N LYS A 376 0.98 6.15 12.86
CA LYS A 376 0.65 7.24 11.92
C LYS A 376 0.72 6.84 10.45
N CYS A 377 0.21 5.66 10.11
CA CYS A 377 -0.01 5.27 8.73
C CYS A 377 -1.40 5.75 8.27
N CYS A 378 -1.49 6.41 7.13
CA CYS A 378 -2.76 6.63 6.45
C CYS A 378 -3.35 5.27 6.03
N ALA A 379 -4.57 4.94 6.44
CA ALA A 379 -5.17 3.65 6.13
C ALA A 379 -5.38 3.49 4.62
N VAL A 380 -6.06 4.44 4.00
CA VAL A 380 -6.32 4.44 2.55
C VAL A 380 -6.56 5.87 2.07
N ALA A 381 -6.13 6.20 0.87
CA ALA A 381 -6.63 7.35 0.14
C ALA A 381 -6.75 7.01 -1.36
N GLY A 382 -7.53 7.80 -2.07
CA GLY A 382 -7.81 7.59 -3.49
C GLY A 382 -8.63 8.74 -4.05
N LEU A 383 -9.16 8.58 -5.26
CA LEU A 383 -9.94 9.60 -5.95
C LEU A 383 -11.22 8.98 -6.51
N GLY A 384 -12.29 9.77 -6.59
CA GLY A 384 -13.59 9.30 -7.07
C GLY A 384 -14.21 8.19 -6.19
N GLY A 385 -15.05 7.37 -6.78
CA GLY A 385 -15.69 6.24 -6.08
C GLY A 385 -16.91 6.64 -5.24
N LYS A 386 -17.32 5.71 -4.35
CA LYS A 386 -18.45 5.92 -3.42
C LYS A 386 -18.06 5.44 -2.02
N PRO A 387 -18.06 6.30 -0.97
CA PRO A 387 -18.32 7.75 -1.05
C PRO A 387 -17.32 8.45 -1.99
N TYR A 388 -17.70 9.61 -2.52
CA TYR A 388 -16.85 10.34 -3.47
C TYR A 388 -15.65 10.97 -2.77
N ARG A 389 -14.45 10.71 -3.29
CA ARG A 389 -13.17 11.21 -2.80
C ARG A 389 -12.69 12.30 -3.76
N ASP A 390 -12.77 13.54 -3.31
CA ASP A 390 -12.55 14.73 -4.15
C ASP A 390 -11.07 15.12 -4.30
N GLY A 391 -10.16 14.47 -3.53
CA GLY A 391 -8.74 14.77 -3.53
C GLY A 391 -8.41 16.14 -2.93
N SER A 392 -9.35 16.78 -2.22
CA SER A 392 -9.08 18.02 -1.50
C SER A 392 -8.06 17.84 -0.39
N TYR A 393 -7.52 18.95 0.12
CA TYR A 393 -6.63 18.89 1.28
C TYR A 393 -7.35 18.27 2.49
N GLU A 394 -8.55 18.72 2.75
CA GLU A 394 -9.41 18.25 3.83
C GLU A 394 -9.67 16.74 3.73
N TYR A 395 -9.91 16.24 2.52
CA TYR A 395 -10.08 14.82 2.28
C TYR A 395 -8.84 14.02 2.75
N TYR A 396 -7.63 14.41 2.33
CA TYR A 396 -6.41 13.66 2.65
C TYR A 396 -6.07 13.67 4.15
N VAL A 397 -6.27 14.80 4.85
CA VAL A 397 -5.90 14.91 6.26
C VAL A 397 -6.95 14.32 7.21
N ASN A 398 -8.16 14.06 6.72
CA ASN A 398 -9.23 13.42 7.50
C ASN A 398 -9.37 11.91 7.24
N GLU A 399 -8.55 11.33 6.35
CA GLU A 399 -8.51 9.87 6.19
C GLU A 399 -8.04 9.20 7.48
N GLU A 400 -8.54 7.98 7.71
CA GLU A 400 -8.20 7.20 8.90
C GLU A 400 -6.69 7.04 9.06
N ILE A 401 -6.20 7.32 10.27
CA ILE A 401 -4.81 7.07 10.66
C ILE A 401 -4.80 5.80 11.52
N ARG A 402 -3.98 4.84 11.15
CA ARG A 402 -3.84 3.58 11.90
C ARG A 402 -2.38 3.21 12.11
N SER A 403 -2.14 2.24 12.99
CA SER A 403 -0.82 1.64 13.19
C SER A 403 -0.71 0.34 12.39
N ASN A 404 0.53 -0.05 12.08
CA ASN A 404 0.87 -1.35 11.49
C ASN A 404 0.17 -1.63 10.14
N ASP A 405 0.02 -0.60 9.35
CA ASP A 405 -0.46 -0.75 7.97
C ASP A 405 0.63 -1.41 7.11
N GLY A 406 0.30 -2.49 6.41
CA GLY A 406 1.25 -3.23 5.56
C GLY A 406 1.92 -2.36 4.49
N LYS A 407 1.23 -1.29 4.05
CA LYS A 407 1.79 -0.30 3.11
C LYS A 407 2.88 0.58 3.73
N GLY A 408 3.03 0.54 5.06
CA GLY A 408 4.10 1.22 5.80
C GLY A 408 5.13 0.23 6.34
N THR A 409 4.68 -0.88 6.95
CA THR A 409 5.59 -1.87 7.56
C THR A 409 6.44 -2.58 6.52
N GLY A 410 5.89 -2.92 5.35
CA GLY A 410 6.66 -3.51 4.25
C GLY A 410 7.80 -2.61 3.78
N PRO A 411 7.55 -1.36 3.34
CA PRO A 411 8.60 -0.43 2.97
C PRO A 411 9.60 -0.12 4.10
N PHE A 412 9.17 -0.13 5.36
CA PHE A 412 10.09 0.00 6.49
C PHE A 412 11.04 -1.20 6.62
N ILE A 413 10.54 -2.43 6.43
CA ILE A 413 11.37 -3.65 6.40
C ILE A 413 12.40 -3.54 5.27
N LEU A 414 11.96 -3.20 4.06
CA LEU A 414 12.81 -3.06 2.88
C LEU A 414 13.86 -1.96 3.07
N ALA A 415 13.47 -0.79 3.61
CA ALA A 415 14.40 0.30 3.92
C ALA A 415 15.44 -0.12 4.96
N SER A 416 15.01 -0.83 6.01
CA SER A 416 15.90 -1.36 7.05
C SER A 416 16.94 -2.31 6.45
N LEU A 417 16.50 -3.24 5.59
CA LEU A 417 17.39 -4.16 4.88
C LEU A 417 18.44 -3.45 4.04
N GLU A 418 18.09 -2.33 3.40
CA GLU A 418 19.04 -1.54 2.61
C GLU A 418 20.08 -0.82 3.50
N PHE A 419 19.74 -0.43 4.71
CA PHE A 419 20.71 0.11 5.68
C PHE A 419 21.57 -0.95 6.34
N GLU A 420 21.14 -2.18 6.32
CA GLU A 420 21.83 -3.33 6.92
C GLU A 420 22.80 -4.05 5.95
N LYS A 421 22.88 -3.57 4.69
CA LYS A 421 23.91 -3.97 3.73
C LYS A 421 25.24 -3.32 4.10
#